data_e9c0cc39fed65c480bcf6ba89fbaa8e4
#
_entry.id   e9c0cc39fed65c480bcf6ba89fbaa8e4
#
_cell.length_a   1.000
_cell.length_b   1.000
_cell.length_c   1.000
_cell.angle_alpha   90.00
_cell.angle_beta   90.00
_cell.angle_gamma   90.00
#
_symmetry.space_group_name_H-M   'P 1'
#
loop_
_entity.id
_entity.type
_entity.pdbx_description
1 polymer ?
#
loop_
_entity_poly.entity_id
_entity_poly.type
_entity_poly.pdbx_seq_one_letter_code
_entity_poly.pdbx_strand_id
1 'polypeptide(L)'
;MNRKGLAGTIVITVLAIALAVILLASFIILKLFVVQGGQMFPRNREVLDLRTQAITPEDYDALIWKMPDTQILWSVPFQGSYYDSSIQELTITHLKEADVGLLVYFPQLEAVNAQSCTDYGALKQLYLQYPQVEVRYTIPIGGRAYGPDTETVILQQLTREDIALMEQLPRLTQVDGTGCRESALLQELEQTHPQWDIVCLTSIAGTKFSADTQALEVTGAEFLELYVGLSAMPELETLTIHNPQASGEELMQLREEYPQVSIDWDMKIFGRTYPDDTVELDISAAPVGSIEAAKEYASKFPQLTKLIVDSGSIPHEDMAAFREEMRSSYKVVWTVVFTEKFKARTDAVCFMPSSQNEGRFNEDHVYAMRYFEDLVCIDVGHMKIKTVDFVTYMPHLKYLILADTSVEDITPLQSCKELVYLELDHCVVRDYTPLLGCTALEDLNLNDYQWKVSIEPIKQMTWLKNLWVPTRSYTEKMELIEALPNTRVEIADPATAFVSPTQRCPDGTGWRNLKNYYDMRDMLNEGTNGWLDSINKRYME
;
A
#
# COMPACT_ATOMS: atom_id res chain seq x y z
N MET A 1 37.37 -41.49 12.62
CA MET A 1 36.76 -40.80 11.46
C MET A 1 35.95 -41.81 10.64
N ASN A 2 34.68 -41.60 10.49
CA ASN A 2 33.70 -42.61 10.07
C ASN A 2 33.67 -42.72 8.53
N ARG A 3 33.98 -43.90 7.97
CA ARG A 3 34.01 -44.16 6.50
C ARG A 3 32.71 -43.77 5.73
N LYS A 4 31.60 -43.63 6.44
CA LYS A 4 30.32 -43.16 5.85
C LYS A 4 30.28 -41.66 5.54
N GLY A 5 31.04 -40.84 6.29
CA GLY A 5 31.11 -39.40 6.02
C GLY A 5 31.96 -39.08 4.78
N LEU A 6 33.04 -39.84 4.55
CA LEU A 6 33.92 -39.60 3.41
C LEU A 6 33.24 -39.95 2.06
N ALA A 7 32.46 -41.05 2.02
CA ALA A 7 31.71 -41.44 0.82
C ALA A 7 30.62 -40.41 0.45
N GLY A 8 29.93 -39.84 1.43
CA GLY A 8 28.95 -38.78 1.22
C GLY A 8 29.58 -37.51 0.65
N THR A 9 30.72 -37.10 1.17
CA THR A 9 31.43 -35.92 0.69
C THR A 9 31.92 -36.07 -0.75
N ILE A 10 32.43 -37.26 -1.12
CA ILE A 10 32.90 -37.55 -2.49
C ILE A 10 31.73 -37.50 -3.48
N VAL A 11 30.57 -38.08 -3.14
CA VAL A 11 29.36 -38.05 -4.00
C VAL A 11 28.88 -36.63 -4.23
N ILE A 12 28.83 -35.80 -3.17
CA ILE A 12 28.43 -34.40 -3.27
C ILE A 12 29.40 -33.61 -4.17
N THR A 13 30.71 -33.83 -4.01
CA THR A 13 31.73 -33.15 -4.81
C THR A 13 31.63 -33.55 -6.30
N VAL A 14 31.41 -34.80 -6.61
CA VAL A 14 31.25 -35.28 -8.00
C VAL A 14 29.98 -34.71 -8.64
N LEU A 15 28.87 -34.65 -7.88
CA LEU A 15 27.64 -34.02 -8.35
C LEU A 15 27.80 -32.52 -8.59
N ALA A 16 28.51 -31.82 -7.72
CA ALA A 16 28.80 -30.39 -7.87
C ALA A 16 29.68 -30.11 -9.11
N ILE A 17 30.70 -30.93 -9.38
CA ILE A 17 31.55 -30.82 -10.58
C ILE A 17 30.72 -31.10 -11.83
N ALA A 18 29.91 -32.17 -11.84
CA ALA A 18 29.03 -32.49 -12.96
C ALA A 18 28.05 -31.37 -13.28
N LEU A 19 27.44 -30.77 -12.24
CA LEU A 19 26.56 -29.61 -12.37
C LEU A 19 27.30 -28.38 -12.93
N ALA A 20 28.51 -28.11 -12.46
CA ALA A 20 29.33 -27.02 -12.96
C ALA A 20 29.71 -27.17 -14.43
N VAL A 21 30.03 -28.39 -14.88
CA VAL A 21 30.32 -28.71 -16.30
C VAL A 21 29.08 -28.53 -17.16
N ILE A 22 27.91 -28.98 -16.70
CA ILE A 22 26.64 -28.80 -17.41
C ILE A 22 26.31 -27.30 -17.52
N LEU A 23 26.48 -26.55 -16.46
CA LEU A 23 26.23 -25.09 -16.47
C LEU A 23 27.19 -24.35 -17.41
N LEU A 24 28.47 -24.76 -17.46
CA LEU A 24 29.45 -24.16 -18.35
C LEU A 24 29.16 -24.49 -19.84
N ALA A 25 28.80 -25.73 -20.13
CA ALA A 25 28.40 -26.14 -21.48
C ALA A 25 27.13 -25.41 -21.94
N SER A 26 26.13 -25.31 -21.07
CA SER A 26 24.91 -24.55 -21.33
C SER A 26 25.21 -23.07 -21.58
N PHE A 27 26.11 -22.47 -20.79
CA PHE A 27 26.55 -21.09 -20.97
C PHE A 27 27.23 -20.83 -22.33
N ILE A 28 28.09 -21.74 -22.78
CA ILE A 28 28.76 -21.66 -24.10
C ILE A 28 27.74 -21.78 -25.24
N ILE A 29 26.82 -22.73 -25.14
CA ILE A 29 25.75 -22.93 -26.16
C ILE A 29 24.88 -21.66 -26.24
N LEU A 30 24.45 -21.12 -25.09
CA LEU A 30 23.61 -19.91 -25.04
C LEU A 30 24.36 -18.66 -25.53
N LYS A 31 25.70 -18.63 -25.49
CA LYS A 31 26.49 -17.53 -26.04
C LYS A 31 26.59 -17.56 -27.57
N LEU A 32 26.64 -18.73 -28.17
CA LEU A 32 26.85 -18.90 -29.61
C LEU A 32 25.57 -19.07 -30.39
N PHE A 33 24.53 -19.63 -29.76
CA PHE A 33 23.28 -19.95 -30.41
C PHE A 33 22.09 -19.50 -29.55
N VAL A 34 21.00 -19.20 -30.23
CA VAL A 34 19.68 -19.10 -29.62
C VAL A 34 18.96 -20.43 -29.88
N VAL A 35 18.43 -21.05 -28.82
CA VAL A 35 17.58 -22.23 -28.93
C VAL A 35 16.13 -21.78 -28.78
N GLN A 36 15.31 -22.05 -29.78
CA GLN A 36 13.89 -21.73 -29.77
C GLN A 36 13.11 -22.75 -30.62
N GLY A 37 11.94 -23.19 -30.15
CA GLY A 37 11.12 -24.21 -30.86
C GLY A 37 11.85 -25.52 -31.16
N GLY A 38 12.86 -25.92 -30.38
CA GLY A 38 13.70 -27.08 -30.63
C GLY A 38 14.76 -26.88 -31.72
N GLN A 39 14.90 -25.70 -32.28
CA GLN A 39 15.88 -25.33 -33.29
C GLN A 39 16.97 -24.42 -32.70
N MET A 40 18.16 -24.40 -33.32
CA MET A 40 19.29 -23.61 -32.92
C MET A 40 19.62 -22.57 -33.98
N PHE A 41 19.63 -21.28 -33.61
CA PHE A 41 19.90 -20.15 -34.49
C PHE A 41 21.20 -19.47 -34.07
N PRO A 42 22.17 -19.25 -34.99
CA PRO A 42 23.43 -18.58 -34.67
C PRO A 42 23.19 -17.09 -34.36
N ARG A 43 23.80 -16.58 -33.27
CA ARG A 43 23.64 -15.18 -32.82
C ARG A 43 24.29 -14.12 -33.72
N ASN A 44 25.20 -14.51 -34.61
CA ASN A 44 26.04 -13.55 -35.38
C ASN A 44 25.49 -13.31 -36.80
N ARG A 45 24.20 -13.32 -37.00
CA ARG A 45 23.58 -13.04 -38.30
C ARG A 45 22.96 -11.64 -38.30
N GLU A 46 23.27 -10.85 -39.34
CA GLU A 46 22.60 -9.55 -39.56
C GLU A 46 21.14 -9.78 -40.02
N VAL A 47 20.92 -10.83 -40.87
CA VAL A 47 19.59 -11.20 -41.35
C VAL A 47 19.37 -12.70 -41.16
N LEU A 48 18.23 -13.04 -40.59
CA LEU A 48 17.72 -14.42 -40.44
C LEU A 48 16.40 -14.56 -41.22
N ASP A 49 16.43 -15.26 -42.34
CA ASP A 49 15.24 -15.50 -43.17
C ASP A 49 14.52 -16.78 -42.76
N LEU A 50 13.35 -16.64 -42.15
CA LEU A 50 12.48 -17.71 -41.67
C LEU A 50 11.15 -17.78 -42.43
N ARG A 51 11.01 -17.11 -43.58
CA ARG A 51 9.74 -17.02 -44.32
C ARG A 51 9.26 -18.35 -44.88
N THR A 52 10.14 -19.33 -45.02
CA THR A 52 9.81 -20.70 -45.48
C THR A 52 9.64 -21.70 -44.35
N GLN A 53 9.77 -21.25 -43.09
CA GLN A 53 9.68 -22.11 -41.91
C GLN A 53 8.38 -21.84 -41.16
N ALA A 54 7.76 -22.90 -40.64
CA ALA A 54 6.61 -22.75 -39.75
C ALA A 54 7.08 -22.37 -38.34
N ILE A 55 7.20 -21.08 -38.09
CA ILE A 55 7.57 -20.50 -36.80
C ILE A 55 6.29 -19.97 -36.15
N THR A 56 6.10 -20.26 -34.84
CA THR A 56 4.98 -19.72 -34.08
C THR A 56 5.24 -18.27 -33.67
N PRO A 57 4.21 -17.49 -33.38
CA PRO A 57 4.36 -16.14 -32.86
C PRO A 57 5.23 -16.08 -31.59
N GLU A 58 5.04 -17.03 -30.68
CA GLU A 58 5.81 -17.10 -29.43
C GLU A 58 7.29 -17.39 -29.68
N ASP A 59 7.59 -18.25 -30.66
CA ASP A 59 8.97 -18.53 -31.05
C ASP A 59 9.62 -17.32 -31.74
N TYR A 60 8.87 -16.60 -32.57
CA TYR A 60 9.33 -15.36 -33.20
C TYR A 60 9.65 -14.27 -32.17
N ASP A 61 8.76 -14.03 -31.20
CA ASP A 61 8.98 -13.06 -30.13
C ASP A 61 10.20 -13.40 -29.29
N ALA A 62 10.33 -14.68 -28.96
CA ALA A 62 11.48 -15.16 -28.22
C ALA A 62 12.79 -14.98 -28.99
N LEU A 63 12.76 -15.12 -30.33
CA LEU A 63 13.92 -14.87 -31.20
C LEU A 63 14.28 -13.39 -31.25
N ILE A 64 13.32 -12.48 -31.46
CA ILE A 64 13.53 -11.02 -31.43
C ILE A 64 14.16 -10.61 -30.10
N TRP A 65 13.60 -11.07 -28.96
CA TRP A 65 14.13 -10.73 -27.65
C TRP A 65 15.56 -11.26 -27.43
N LYS A 66 15.86 -12.45 -27.95
CA LYS A 66 17.19 -13.10 -27.80
C LYS A 66 18.22 -12.60 -28.80
N MET A 67 17.78 -12.01 -29.91
CA MET A 67 18.61 -11.56 -31.04
C MET A 67 18.20 -10.14 -31.48
N PRO A 68 18.31 -9.12 -30.61
CA PRO A 68 17.78 -7.77 -30.87
C PRO A 68 18.48 -7.04 -32.03
N ASP A 69 19.70 -7.44 -32.37
CA ASP A 69 20.50 -6.83 -33.44
C ASP A 69 20.35 -7.59 -34.78
N THR A 70 19.49 -8.61 -34.85
CA THR A 70 19.28 -9.43 -36.05
C THR A 70 17.95 -9.06 -36.69
N GLN A 71 17.96 -8.71 -37.97
CA GLN A 71 16.71 -8.56 -38.73
C GLN A 71 16.14 -9.95 -39.04
N ILE A 72 14.98 -10.26 -38.49
CA ILE A 72 14.29 -11.53 -38.71
C ILE A 72 13.20 -11.32 -39.74
N LEU A 73 13.35 -11.96 -40.91
CA LEU A 73 12.33 -12.00 -41.95
C LEU A 73 11.44 -13.24 -41.71
N TRP A 74 10.15 -12.98 -41.53
CA TRP A 74 9.19 -14.01 -41.16
C TRP A 74 7.87 -13.84 -41.91
N SER A 75 7.24 -14.96 -42.26
CA SER A 75 5.87 -14.98 -42.80
C SER A 75 4.90 -15.23 -41.64
N VAL A 76 4.06 -14.25 -41.35
CA VAL A 76 3.09 -14.28 -40.27
C VAL A 76 1.97 -15.26 -40.58
N PRO A 77 1.72 -16.28 -39.74
CA PRO A 77 0.57 -17.15 -39.91
C PRO A 77 -0.70 -16.39 -39.44
N PHE A 78 -1.59 -16.12 -40.38
CA PHE A 78 -2.82 -15.40 -40.11
C PHE A 78 -3.99 -16.05 -40.83
N GLN A 79 -5.01 -16.51 -40.13
CA GLN A 79 -6.23 -17.13 -40.64
C GLN A 79 -5.96 -18.31 -41.63
N GLY A 80 -5.00 -19.16 -41.32
CA GLY A 80 -4.64 -20.31 -42.12
C GLY A 80 -3.84 -20.01 -43.37
N SER A 81 -3.46 -18.77 -43.61
CA SER A 81 -2.57 -18.32 -44.69
C SER A 81 -1.29 -17.70 -44.10
N TYR A 82 -0.29 -17.55 -44.93
CA TYR A 82 0.97 -16.91 -44.58
C TYR A 82 1.13 -15.60 -45.34
N TYR A 83 1.39 -14.49 -44.61
CA TYR A 83 1.51 -13.15 -45.17
C TYR A 83 2.90 -12.59 -44.90
N ASP A 84 3.44 -11.86 -45.87
CA ASP A 84 4.66 -11.10 -45.63
C ASP A 84 4.43 -10.01 -44.57
N SER A 85 5.34 -9.91 -43.61
CA SER A 85 5.22 -8.90 -42.52
C SER A 85 5.28 -7.46 -42.99
N SER A 86 5.68 -7.19 -44.24
CA SER A 86 5.77 -5.85 -44.85
C SER A 86 4.50 -5.38 -45.54
N ILE A 87 3.41 -6.14 -45.50
CA ILE A 87 2.15 -5.70 -46.13
C ILE A 87 1.63 -4.41 -45.50
N GLN A 88 1.09 -3.52 -46.33
CA GLN A 88 0.48 -2.28 -45.90
C GLN A 88 -1.04 -2.35 -45.81
N GLU A 89 -1.67 -3.26 -46.53
CA GLU A 89 -3.11 -3.47 -46.51
C GLU A 89 -3.43 -4.96 -46.40
N LEU A 90 -4.39 -5.28 -45.51
CA LEU A 90 -4.89 -6.62 -45.28
C LEU A 90 -6.40 -6.65 -45.52
N THR A 91 -6.90 -7.59 -46.32
CA THR A 91 -8.33 -7.81 -46.48
C THR A 91 -8.76 -9.07 -45.73
N ILE A 92 -9.78 -8.92 -44.87
CA ILE A 92 -10.30 -10.00 -44.00
C ILE A 92 -11.81 -10.15 -44.16
N THR A 93 -12.27 -11.37 -44.10
CA THR A 93 -13.70 -11.74 -44.14
C THR A 93 -14.18 -12.34 -42.81
N HIS A 94 -13.27 -12.79 -41.98
CA HIS A 94 -13.49 -13.30 -40.62
C HIS A 94 -12.37 -12.81 -39.73
N LEU A 95 -12.62 -12.64 -38.43
CA LEU A 95 -11.61 -12.26 -37.46
C LEU A 95 -11.95 -12.88 -36.12
N LYS A 96 -11.03 -13.67 -35.55
CA LYS A 96 -11.13 -14.15 -34.17
C LYS A 96 -10.37 -13.22 -33.24
N GLU A 97 -10.82 -13.07 -32.01
CA GLU A 97 -10.11 -12.26 -30.99
C GLU A 97 -8.64 -12.68 -30.84
N ALA A 98 -8.36 -14.00 -30.89
CA ALA A 98 -6.99 -14.51 -30.83
C ALA A 98 -6.09 -14.05 -32.01
N ASP A 99 -6.70 -13.76 -33.16
CA ASP A 99 -5.95 -13.34 -34.35
C ASP A 99 -5.58 -11.84 -34.29
N VAL A 100 -6.30 -11.02 -33.49
CA VAL A 100 -6.03 -9.60 -33.33
C VAL A 100 -4.61 -9.37 -32.82
N GLY A 101 -4.17 -10.16 -31.84
CA GLY A 101 -2.82 -10.09 -31.30
C GLY A 101 -1.71 -10.35 -32.33
N LEU A 102 -2.03 -11.09 -33.41
CA LEU A 102 -1.06 -11.38 -34.46
C LEU A 102 -0.74 -10.19 -35.37
N LEU A 103 -1.57 -9.15 -35.33
CA LEU A 103 -1.33 -7.93 -36.14
C LEU A 103 -0.11 -7.14 -35.68
N VAL A 104 0.38 -7.34 -34.49
CA VAL A 104 1.65 -6.76 -34.00
C VAL A 104 2.84 -7.15 -34.92
N TYR A 105 2.72 -8.26 -35.63
CA TYR A 105 3.75 -8.78 -36.52
C TYR A 105 3.72 -8.17 -37.93
N PHE A 106 2.82 -7.21 -38.19
CA PHE A 106 2.74 -6.43 -39.43
C PHE A 106 3.10 -4.96 -39.16
N PRO A 107 4.37 -4.62 -38.94
CA PRO A 107 4.78 -3.29 -38.49
C PRO A 107 4.55 -2.16 -39.52
N GLN A 108 4.27 -2.52 -40.77
CA GLN A 108 3.99 -1.57 -41.87
C GLN A 108 2.51 -1.53 -42.27
N LEU A 109 1.64 -2.20 -41.49
CA LEU A 109 0.21 -2.25 -41.78
C LEU A 109 -0.41 -0.87 -41.55
N GLU A 110 -0.96 -0.30 -42.62
CA GLU A 110 -1.63 1.02 -42.64
C GLU A 110 -3.15 0.85 -42.64
N ALA A 111 -3.67 -0.18 -43.31
CA ALA A 111 -5.11 -0.38 -43.44
C ALA A 111 -5.53 -1.85 -43.34
N VAL A 112 -6.71 -2.09 -42.74
CA VAL A 112 -7.43 -3.37 -42.75
C VAL A 112 -8.80 -3.17 -43.39
N ASN A 113 -9.03 -3.80 -44.56
CA ASN A 113 -10.32 -3.84 -45.21
C ASN A 113 -11.14 -5.03 -44.68
N ALA A 114 -12.15 -4.74 -43.88
CA ALA A 114 -13.04 -5.70 -43.25
C ALA A 114 -14.52 -5.50 -43.60
N GLN A 115 -14.80 -4.94 -44.77
CA GLN A 115 -16.18 -4.63 -45.21
C GLN A 115 -17.12 -5.85 -45.27
N SER A 116 -16.56 -7.04 -45.45
CA SER A 116 -17.33 -8.30 -45.47
C SER A 116 -17.22 -9.10 -44.16
N CYS A 117 -16.58 -8.57 -43.14
CA CYS A 117 -16.40 -9.22 -41.87
C CYS A 117 -17.52 -8.81 -40.90
N THR A 118 -18.11 -9.79 -40.23
CA THR A 118 -19.19 -9.58 -39.25
C THR A 118 -18.76 -9.92 -37.82
N ASP A 119 -17.49 -10.21 -37.62
CA ASP A 119 -16.92 -10.49 -36.29
C ASP A 119 -16.62 -9.17 -35.54
N TYR A 120 -17.67 -8.39 -35.28
CA TYR A 120 -17.56 -6.99 -34.81
C TYR A 120 -16.82 -6.84 -33.48
N GLY A 121 -16.92 -7.81 -32.58
CA GLY A 121 -16.19 -7.78 -31.32
C GLY A 121 -14.67 -7.79 -31.52
N ALA A 122 -14.20 -8.67 -32.41
CA ALA A 122 -12.77 -8.73 -32.77
C ALA A 122 -12.33 -7.49 -33.58
N LEU A 123 -13.21 -6.94 -34.42
CA LEU A 123 -12.93 -5.70 -35.16
C LEU A 123 -12.84 -4.49 -34.23
N LYS A 124 -13.67 -4.39 -33.21
CA LYS A 124 -13.58 -3.40 -32.15
C LYS A 124 -12.25 -3.51 -31.40
N GLN A 125 -11.86 -4.72 -31.00
CA GLN A 125 -10.58 -4.95 -30.34
C GLN A 125 -9.40 -4.53 -31.24
N LEU A 126 -9.45 -4.90 -32.52
CA LEU A 126 -8.47 -4.47 -33.52
C LEU A 126 -8.34 -2.94 -33.59
N TYR A 127 -9.45 -2.25 -33.75
CA TYR A 127 -9.48 -0.80 -33.81
C TYR A 127 -8.90 -0.13 -32.56
N LEU A 128 -9.20 -0.64 -31.38
CA LEU A 128 -8.71 -0.09 -30.12
C LEU A 128 -7.23 -0.41 -29.88
N GLN A 129 -6.80 -1.61 -30.27
CA GLN A 129 -5.43 -2.06 -29.99
C GLN A 129 -4.41 -1.47 -30.99
N TYR A 130 -4.84 -1.15 -32.21
CA TYR A 130 -3.96 -0.64 -33.27
C TYR A 130 -4.48 0.69 -33.85
N PRO A 131 -4.45 1.79 -33.07
CA PRO A 131 -5.03 3.08 -33.48
C PRO A 131 -4.31 3.72 -34.67
N GLN A 132 -3.11 3.24 -35.01
CA GLN A 132 -2.34 3.66 -36.21
C GLN A 132 -2.80 2.97 -37.49
N VAL A 133 -3.67 1.96 -37.40
CA VAL A 133 -4.17 1.20 -38.56
C VAL A 133 -5.58 1.66 -38.88
N GLU A 134 -5.83 2.05 -40.13
CA GLU A 134 -7.17 2.38 -40.61
C GLU A 134 -8.01 1.10 -40.76
N VAL A 135 -9.01 0.89 -39.90
CA VAL A 135 -9.90 -0.29 -39.96
C VAL A 135 -11.21 0.06 -40.64
N ARG A 136 -11.43 -0.49 -41.83
CA ARG A 136 -12.59 -0.19 -42.68
C ARG A 136 -13.64 -1.28 -42.54
N TYR A 137 -14.70 -1.02 -41.78
CA TYR A 137 -15.88 -1.87 -41.66
C TYR A 137 -17.13 -1.05 -41.37
N THR A 138 -18.30 -1.67 -41.49
CA THR A 138 -19.57 -1.04 -41.09
C THR A 138 -20.43 -2.03 -40.33
N ILE A 139 -21.17 -1.51 -39.34
CA ILE A 139 -22.14 -2.24 -38.55
C ILE A 139 -23.55 -1.75 -38.94
N PRO A 140 -24.46 -2.66 -39.34
CA PRO A 140 -25.85 -2.29 -39.66
C PRO A 140 -26.65 -2.17 -38.37
N ILE A 141 -27.12 -0.95 -38.05
CA ILE A 141 -27.93 -0.64 -36.85
C ILE A 141 -29.11 0.20 -37.28
N GLY A 142 -30.32 -0.19 -36.89
CA GLY A 142 -31.56 0.55 -37.18
C GLY A 142 -31.78 0.84 -38.67
N GLY A 143 -31.28 -0.06 -39.54
CA GLY A 143 -31.39 0.08 -41.00
C GLY A 143 -30.35 1.01 -41.64
N ARG A 144 -29.35 1.51 -40.90
CA ARG A 144 -28.21 2.31 -41.38
C ARG A 144 -26.90 1.60 -41.11
N ALA A 145 -25.85 1.96 -41.88
CA ALA A 145 -24.50 1.42 -41.70
C ALA A 145 -23.63 2.47 -40.98
N TYR A 146 -22.97 2.05 -39.90
CA TYR A 146 -22.11 2.89 -39.07
C TYR A 146 -20.68 2.35 -39.05
N GLY A 147 -19.70 3.23 -39.22
CA GLY A 147 -18.28 2.89 -39.16
C GLY A 147 -17.71 2.94 -37.73
N PRO A 148 -16.43 2.51 -37.54
CA PRO A 148 -15.80 2.48 -36.21
C PRO A 148 -15.65 3.85 -35.54
N ASP A 149 -15.59 4.94 -36.31
CA ASP A 149 -15.45 6.31 -35.79
C ASP A 149 -16.78 6.97 -35.41
N THR A 150 -17.88 6.19 -35.44
CA THR A 150 -19.21 6.73 -35.14
C THR A 150 -19.32 7.05 -33.66
N GLU A 151 -19.61 8.33 -33.36
CA GLU A 151 -19.87 8.83 -32.00
C GLU A 151 -21.37 8.94 -31.71
N THR A 152 -22.20 9.09 -32.73
CA THR A 152 -23.66 9.22 -32.62
C THR A 152 -24.37 8.24 -33.53
N VAL A 153 -25.29 7.43 -32.97
CA VAL A 153 -26.21 6.57 -33.72
C VAL A 153 -27.59 7.21 -33.76
N ILE A 154 -28.15 7.35 -34.94
CA ILE A 154 -29.52 7.89 -35.14
C ILE A 154 -30.47 6.73 -35.45
N LEU A 155 -31.42 6.50 -34.56
CA LEU A 155 -32.39 5.40 -34.65
C LEU A 155 -33.69 5.84 -35.24
N GLN A 156 -34.24 5.08 -36.19
CA GLN A 156 -35.60 5.16 -36.66
C GLN A 156 -36.43 3.97 -36.18
N GLN A 157 -35.77 2.89 -35.89
CA GLN A 157 -36.29 1.68 -35.26
C GLN A 157 -35.18 1.10 -34.36
N LEU A 158 -35.58 0.35 -33.34
CA LEU A 158 -34.68 -0.28 -32.40
C LEU A 158 -35.11 -1.73 -32.15
N THR A 159 -34.17 -2.64 -32.33
CA THR A 159 -34.31 -4.06 -31.94
C THR A 159 -33.31 -4.43 -30.87
N ARG A 160 -33.49 -5.58 -30.21
CA ARG A 160 -32.51 -6.10 -29.26
C ARG A 160 -31.16 -6.46 -29.93
N GLU A 161 -31.20 -6.82 -31.21
CA GLU A 161 -30.01 -7.07 -32.00
C GLU A 161 -29.24 -5.78 -32.28
N ASP A 162 -29.95 -4.68 -32.56
CA ASP A 162 -29.32 -3.35 -32.74
C ASP A 162 -28.59 -2.89 -31.46
N ILE A 163 -29.13 -3.17 -30.27
CA ILE A 163 -28.50 -2.84 -29.00
C ILE A 163 -27.15 -3.56 -28.88
N ALA A 164 -27.14 -4.87 -29.17
CA ALA A 164 -25.90 -5.67 -29.13
C ALA A 164 -24.87 -5.22 -30.19
N LEU A 165 -25.33 -4.73 -31.34
CA LEU A 165 -24.49 -4.20 -32.40
C LEU A 165 -23.93 -2.81 -32.04
N MET A 166 -24.69 -1.96 -31.37
CA MET A 166 -24.22 -0.66 -30.86
C MET A 166 -23.06 -0.80 -29.88
N GLU A 167 -23.07 -1.84 -29.05
CA GLU A 167 -21.96 -2.15 -28.14
C GLU A 167 -20.64 -2.41 -28.90
N GLN A 168 -20.68 -2.76 -30.17
CA GLN A 168 -19.50 -3.02 -30.98
C GLN A 168 -18.91 -1.77 -31.64
N LEU A 169 -19.57 -0.62 -31.52
CA LEU A 169 -19.02 0.66 -31.96
C LEU A 169 -18.03 1.21 -30.92
N PRO A 170 -16.74 1.32 -31.24
CA PRO A 170 -15.73 1.66 -30.25
C PRO A 170 -15.76 3.10 -29.75
N ARG A 171 -16.42 4.00 -30.50
CA ARG A 171 -16.49 5.45 -30.19
C ARG A 171 -17.92 5.94 -29.94
N LEU A 172 -18.89 5.05 -29.83
CA LEU A 172 -20.27 5.46 -29.61
C LEU A 172 -20.42 6.11 -28.23
N THR A 173 -20.90 7.35 -28.23
CA THR A 173 -21.16 8.14 -27.02
C THR A 173 -22.60 8.62 -26.96
N GLN A 174 -23.29 8.75 -28.12
CA GLN A 174 -24.65 9.31 -28.19
C GLN A 174 -25.59 8.44 -29.02
N VAL A 175 -26.82 8.28 -28.57
CA VAL A 175 -27.88 7.64 -29.32
C VAL A 175 -29.06 8.59 -29.45
N ASP A 176 -29.35 9.04 -30.68
CA ASP A 176 -30.51 9.84 -31.01
C ASP A 176 -31.70 8.91 -31.32
N GLY A 177 -32.54 8.73 -30.35
CA GLY A 177 -33.78 7.95 -30.43
C GLY A 177 -35.02 8.78 -30.75
N THR A 178 -34.90 10.05 -31.11
CA THR A 178 -36.05 10.96 -31.34
C THR A 178 -36.99 10.47 -32.42
N GLY A 179 -36.49 9.70 -33.40
CA GLY A 179 -37.32 9.09 -34.47
C GLY A 179 -37.82 7.68 -34.19
N CYS A 180 -37.45 7.08 -33.05
CA CYS A 180 -37.74 5.70 -32.72
C CYS A 180 -39.08 5.54 -32.01
N ARG A 181 -39.84 4.52 -32.38
CA ARG A 181 -41.17 4.24 -31.80
C ARG A 181 -41.14 3.21 -30.68
N GLU A 182 -40.06 2.50 -30.51
CA GLU A 182 -39.88 1.41 -29.53
C GLU A 182 -39.49 1.97 -28.15
N SER A 183 -40.41 2.75 -27.55
CA SER A 183 -40.15 3.45 -26.27
C SER A 183 -39.74 2.53 -25.12
N ALA A 184 -40.27 1.29 -25.08
CA ALA A 184 -39.89 0.32 -24.05
C ALA A 184 -38.46 -0.17 -24.21
N LEU A 185 -37.99 -0.35 -25.45
CA LEU A 185 -36.59 -0.74 -25.71
C LEU A 185 -35.62 0.43 -25.48
N LEU A 186 -36.05 1.67 -25.74
CA LEU A 186 -35.27 2.86 -25.40
C LEU A 186 -35.13 3.03 -23.89
N GLN A 187 -36.18 2.74 -23.10
CA GLN A 187 -36.10 2.73 -21.64
C GLN A 187 -35.15 1.63 -21.12
N GLU A 188 -35.22 0.44 -21.74
CA GLU A 188 -34.29 -0.66 -21.41
C GLU A 188 -32.86 -0.26 -21.77
N LEU A 189 -32.65 0.37 -22.95
CA LEU A 189 -31.33 0.86 -23.39
C LEU A 189 -30.79 1.89 -22.40
N GLU A 190 -31.59 2.85 -21.98
CA GLU A 190 -31.20 3.85 -20.98
C GLU A 190 -30.77 3.22 -19.65
N GLN A 191 -31.45 2.18 -19.18
CA GLN A 191 -31.13 1.50 -17.93
C GLN A 191 -29.92 0.59 -18.05
N THR A 192 -29.71 -0.03 -19.23
CA THR A 192 -28.65 -1.04 -19.41
C THR A 192 -27.35 -0.46 -19.97
N HIS A 193 -27.40 0.72 -20.60
CA HIS A 193 -26.24 1.38 -21.23
C HIS A 193 -26.12 2.85 -20.80
N PRO A 194 -25.92 3.09 -19.53
CA PRO A 194 -25.83 4.46 -18.98
C PRO A 194 -24.64 5.25 -19.52
N GLN A 195 -23.70 4.56 -20.18
CA GLN A 195 -22.56 5.19 -20.84
C GLN A 195 -22.92 5.95 -22.13
N TRP A 196 -24.12 5.80 -22.66
CA TRP A 196 -24.57 6.49 -23.87
C TRP A 196 -25.55 7.60 -23.53
N ASP A 197 -25.34 8.78 -24.12
CA ASP A 197 -26.30 9.88 -24.08
C ASP A 197 -27.51 9.55 -24.96
N ILE A 198 -28.68 9.31 -24.33
CA ILE A 198 -29.91 8.97 -25.00
C ILE A 198 -30.80 10.22 -25.09
N VAL A 199 -30.76 10.88 -26.24
CA VAL A 199 -31.39 12.21 -26.44
C VAL A 199 -32.89 12.29 -26.13
N CYS A 200 -33.61 11.19 -26.16
CA CYS A 200 -35.07 11.18 -25.89
C CYS A 200 -35.41 10.85 -24.45
N LEU A 201 -34.47 10.32 -23.67
CA LEU A 201 -34.68 9.94 -22.28
C LEU A 201 -33.45 10.32 -21.46
N THR A 202 -33.65 11.08 -20.43
CA THR A 202 -32.59 11.53 -19.53
C THR A 202 -32.74 10.86 -18.16
N SER A 203 -31.67 10.19 -17.67
CA SER A 203 -31.62 9.65 -16.32
C SER A 203 -30.19 9.49 -15.85
N ILE A 204 -29.97 9.58 -14.54
CA ILE A 204 -28.73 9.22 -13.85
C ILE A 204 -29.08 8.21 -12.77
N ALA A 205 -28.41 7.07 -12.74
CA ALA A 205 -28.64 5.99 -11.78
C ALA A 205 -30.12 5.62 -11.64
N GLY A 206 -30.84 5.57 -12.78
CA GLY A 206 -32.27 5.28 -12.82
C GLY A 206 -33.20 6.41 -12.35
N THR A 207 -32.66 7.53 -11.89
CA THR A 207 -33.43 8.73 -11.52
C THR A 207 -33.63 9.59 -12.74
N LYS A 208 -34.90 9.79 -13.16
CA LYS A 208 -35.25 10.64 -14.30
C LYS A 208 -35.20 12.10 -13.91
N PHE A 209 -34.80 12.94 -14.84
CA PHE A 209 -34.74 14.38 -14.68
C PHE A 209 -35.19 15.12 -15.95
N SER A 210 -35.52 16.39 -15.79
CA SER A 210 -35.79 17.33 -16.89
C SER A 210 -34.68 18.35 -17.00
N ALA A 211 -34.54 19.03 -18.13
CA ALA A 211 -33.50 20.02 -18.38
C ALA A 211 -33.55 21.24 -17.43
N ASP A 212 -34.70 21.49 -16.78
CA ASP A 212 -34.91 22.55 -15.77
C ASP A 212 -34.72 22.07 -14.33
N THR A 213 -34.15 20.87 -14.12
CA THR A 213 -33.84 20.34 -12.80
C THR A 213 -32.73 21.17 -12.15
N GLN A 214 -33.00 21.73 -10.96
CA GLN A 214 -32.03 22.53 -10.18
C GLN A 214 -31.31 21.75 -9.10
N ALA A 215 -31.91 20.70 -8.56
CA ALA A 215 -31.32 19.84 -7.55
C ALA A 215 -31.60 18.37 -7.86
N LEU A 216 -30.57 17.53 -7.75
CA LEU A 216 -30.67 16.09 -8.01
C LEU A 216 -29.93 15.29 -6.92
N GLU A 217 -30.62 14.26 -6.41
CA GLU A 217 -30.01 13.25 -5.53
C GLU A 217 -30.01 11.90 -6.25
N VAL A 218 -28.86 11.23 -6.27
CA VAL A 218 -28.66 9.92 -6.92
C VAL A 218 -27.91 8.96 -6.01
N THR A 219 -28.09 7.65 -6.22
CA THR A 219 -27.39 6.63 -5.43
C THR A 219 -26.70 5.65 -6.37
N GLY A 220 -25.42 5.38 -6.12
CA GLY A 220 -24.68 4.34 -6.85
C GLY A 220 -24.28 4.72 -8.27
N ALA A 221 -24.29 6.01 -8.62
CA ALA A 221 -23.98 6.49 -9.97
C ALA A 221 -22.52 6.25 -10.36
N GLU A 222 -22.30 5.86 -11.62
CA GLU A 222 -20.99 5.72 -12.23
C GLU A 222 -20.50 7.06 -12.82
N PHE A 223 -19.18 7.20 -12.98
CA PHE A 223 -18.58 8.44 -13.50
C PHE A 223 -19.14 8.85 -14.87
N LEU A 224 -19.15 7.91 -15.82
CA LEU A 224 -19.59 8.21 -17.18
C LEU A 224 -21.08 8.61 -17.24
N GLU A 225 -21.89 7.99 -16.40
CA GLU A 225 -23.31 8.29 -16.26
C GLU A 225 -23.54 9.72 -15.73
N LEU A 226 -22.76 10.11 -14.71
CA LEU A 226 -22.77 11.46 -14.17
C LEU A 226 -22.28 12.47 -15.21
N TYR A 227 -21.18 12.17 -15.89
CA TYR A 227 -20.57 13.03 -16.89
C TYR A 227 -21.53 13.35 -18.04
N VAL A 228 -22.18 12.31 -18.59
CA VAL A 228 -23.16 12.45 -19.67
C VAL A 228 -24.42 13.17 -19.18
N GLY A 229 -24.91 12.80 -18.00
CA GLY A 229 -26.15 13.36 -17.43
C GLY A 229 -26.04 14.85 -17.11
N LEU A 230 -24.91 15.29 -16.56
CA LEU A 230 -24.67 16.71 -16.22
C LEU A 230 -24.77 17.63 -17.45
N SER A 231 -24.33 17.15 -18.62
CA SER A 231 -24.42 17.92 -19.86
C SER A 231 -25.85 18.21 -20.32
N ALA A 232 -26.81 17.39 -19.89
CA ALA A 232 -28.23 17.50 -20.21
C ALA A 232 -29.05 18.37 -19.21
N MET A 233 -28.40 18.86 -18.13
CA MET A 233 -29.04 19.64 -17.06
C MET A 233 -28.38 21.03 -16.89
N PRO A 234 -28.61 21.96 -17.82
CA PRO A 234 -27.91 23.26 -17.79
C PRO A 234 -28.30 24.16 -16.59
N GLU A 235 -29.44 23.87 -15.94
CA GLU A 235 -29.95 24.63 -14.79
C GLU A 235 -29.66 23.95 -13.43
N LEU A 236 -28.87 22.86 -13.43
CA LEU A 236 -28.54 22.15 -12.20
C LEU A 236 -27.60 23.01 -11.33
N GLU A 237 -28.00 23.23 -10.07
CA GLU A 237 -27.24 23.96 -9.06
C GLU A 237 -26.60 23.01 -8.04
N THR A 238 -27.29 21.89 -7.69
CA THR A 238 -26.81 20.95 -6.68
C THR A 238 -26.98 19.51 -7.11
N LEU A 239 -25.92 18.70 -6.92
CA LEU A 239 -25.93 17.25 -7.13
C LEU A 239 -25.37 16.56 -5.88
N THR A 240 -26.20 15.73 -5.25
CA THR A 240 -25.78 14.88 -4.13
C THR A 240 -25.73 13.43 -4.57
N ILE A 241 -24.58 12.77 -4.34
CA ILE A 241 -24.35 11.40 -4.79
C ILE A 241 -24.12 10.51 -3.57
N HIS A 242 -25.06 9.61 -3.31
CA HIS A 242 -24.92 8.63 -2.23
C HIS A 242 -24.25 7.36 -2.72
N ASN A 243 -23.20 6.91 -2.01
CA ASN A 243 -22.44 5.70 -2.34
C ASN A 243 -22.00 5.63 -3.82
N PRO A 244 -21.27 6.63 -4.35
CA PRO A 244 -20.84 6.63 -5.74
C PRO A 244 -20.00 5.39 -6.10
N GLN A 245 -20.17 4.89 -7.33
CA GLN A 245 -19.25 3.91 -7.89
C GLN A 245 -17.95 4.59 -8.37
N ALA A 246 -18.06 5.84 -8.84
CA ALA A 246 -16.94 6.67 -9.20
C ALA A 246 -15.95 6.86 -8.02
N SER A 247 -14.66 7.05 -8.33
CA SER A 247 -13.64 7.43 -7.35
C SER A 247 -13.76 8.89 -6.94
N GLY A 248 -13.16 9.27 -5.81
CA GLY A 248 -13.10 10.66 -5.37
C GLY A 248 -12.36 11.56 -6.37
N GLU A 249 -11.33 11.03 -7.06
CA GLU A 249 -10.60 11.76 -8.10
C GLU A 249 -11.49 12.07 -9.32
N GLU A 250 -12.26 11.08 -9.79
CA GLU A 250 -13.23 11.28 -10.88
C GLU A 250 -14.34 12.27 -10.49
N LEU A 251 -14.80 12.22 -9.24
CA LEU A 251 -15.80 13.17 -8.74
C LEU A 251 -15.23 14.59 -8.57
N MET A 252 -13.97 14.73 -8.19
CA MET A 252 -13.28 16.01 -8.18
C MET A 252 -13.11 16.57 -9.61
N GLN A 253 -12.82 15.71 -10.59
CA GLN A 253 -12.80 16.12 -11.99
C GLN A 253 -14.15 16.70 -12.44
N LEU A 254 -15.28 16.08 -12.04
CA LEU A 254 -16.62 16.63 -12.31
C LEU A 254 -16.82 18.01 -11.68
N ARG A 255 -16.35 18.24 -10.45
CA ARG A 255 -16.39 19.57 -9.82
C ARG A 255 -15.61 20.63 -10.59
N GLU A 256 -14.47 20.26 -11.15
CA GLU A 256 -13.65 21.17 -11.97
C GLU A 256 -14.30 21.48 -13.32
N GLU A 257 -14.92 20.50 -13.97
CA GLU A 257 -15.57 20.65 -15.28
C GLU A 257 -16.93 21.34 -15.18
N TYR A 258 -17.66 21.17 -14.06
CA TYR A 258 -18.97 21.79 -13.82
C TYR A 258 -18.95 22.71 -12.57
N PRO A 259 -18.15 23.80 -12.58
CA PRO A 259 -17.97 24.66 -11.40
C PRO A 259 -19.23 25.41 -10.97
N GLN A 260 -20.26 25.43 -11.83
CA GLN A 260 -21.56 26.02 -11.52
C GLN A 260 -22.47 25.09 -10.70
N VAL A 261 -22.11 23.78 -10.57
CA VAL A 261 -22.86 22.80 -9.82
C VAL A 261 -22.14 22.48 -8.52
N SER A 262 -22.82 22.58 -7.38
CA SER A 262 -22.31 22.04 -6.12
C SER A 262 -22.47 20.52 -6.15
N ILE A 263 -21.35 19.80 -6.28
CA ILE A 263 -21.33 18.33 -6.33
C ILE A 263 -20.81 17.82 -5.01
N ASP A 264 -21.65 17.18 -4.21
CA ASP A 264 -21.30 16.59 -2.92
C ASP A 264 -21.61 15.09 -2.94
N TRP A 265 -20.81 14.30 -2.20
CA TRP A 265 -21.08 12.86 -2.08
C TRP A 265 -20.83 12.35 -0.67
N ASP A 266 -21.41 11.20 -0.39
CA ASP A 266 -21.13 10.46 0.83
C ASP A 266 -21.00 8.96 0.58
N MET A 267 -20.34 8.28 1.49
CA MET A 267 -20.19 6.83 1.51
C MET A 267 -20.72 6.25 2.80
N LYS A 268 -21.57 5.24 2.70
CA LYS A 268 -22.02 4.45 3.85
C LYS A 268 -21.15 3.20 4.00
N ILE A 269 -20.26 3.20 5.01
CA ILE A 269 -19.31 2.11 5.28
C ILE A 269 -19.58 1.55 6.68
N PHE A 270 -19.84 0.25 6.79
CA PHE A 270 -20.16 -0.45 8.05
C PHE A 270 -21.20 0.27 8.92
N GLY A 271 -22.23 0.83 8.26
CA GLY A 271 -23.35 1.49 8.93
C GLY A 271 -23.13 2.97 9.32
N ARG A 272 -21.95 3.53 9.09
CA ARG A 272 -21.64 4.95 9.24
C ARG A 272 -21.63 5.64 7.88
N THR A 273 -22.08 6.88 7.82
CA THR A 273 -21.99 7.72 6.63
C THR A 273 -20.84 8.70 6.78
N TYR A 274 -20.00 8.78 5.76
CA TYR A 274 -18.82 9.64 5.69
C TYR A 274 -18.99 10.59 4.50
N PRO A 275 -18.94 11.91 4.71
CA PRO A 275 -18.99 12.91 3.65
C PRO A 275 -17.66 12.97 2.87
N ASP A 276 -17.69 13.56 1.69
CA ASP A 276 -16.57 13.67 0.76
C ASP A 276 -15.34 14.44 1.30
N ASP A 277 -15.56 15.37 2.25
CA ASP A 277 -14.50 16.13 2.92
C ASP A 277 -13.85 15.36 4.09
N THR A 278 -14.13 14.06 4.24
CA THR A 278 -13.55 13.22 5.29
C THR A 278 -12.03 13.19 5.18
N VAL A 279 -11.35 13.67 6.22
CA VAL A 279 -9.88 13.67 6.33
C VAL A 279 -9.34 12.49 7.15
N GLU A 280 -10.14 11.95 8.06
CA GLU A 280 -9.84 10.73 8.82
C GLU A 280 -10.98 9.73 8.65
N LEU A 281 -10.70 8.61 7.99
CA LEU A 281 -11.66 7.54 7.73
C LEU A 281 -11.44 6.38 8.70
N ASP A 282 -12.34 6.23 9.68
CA ASP A 282 -12.31 5.11 10.62
C ASP A 282 -13.32 4.03 10.21
N ILE A 283 -12.82 3.00 9.55
CA ILE A 283 -13.58 1.81 9.13
C ILE A 283 -13.24 0.57 9.97
N SER A 284 -12.74 0.77 11.18
CA SER A 284 -12.36 -0.33 12.10
C SER A 284 -13.54 -1.01 12.79
N ALA A 285 -14.77 -0.65 12.47
CA ALA A 285 -15.98 -1.28 13.04
C ALA A 285 -16.16 -2.74 12.62
N ALA A 286 -15.56 -3.17 11.51
CA ALA A 286 -15.52 -4.55 11.03
C ALA A 286 -14.23 -4.81 10.25
N PRO A 287 -13.77 -6.09 10.16
CA PRO A 287 -12.61 -6.45 9.34
C PRO A 287 -12.79 -6.00 7.88
N VAL A 288 -11.78 -5.33 7.35
CA VAL A 288 -11.82 -4.78 5.98
C VAL A 288 -11.79 -5.86 4.89
N GLY A 289 -11.33 -7.07 5.23
CA GLY A 289 -11.31 -8.23 4.34
C GLY A 289 -10.06 -8.32 3.46
N SER A 290 -9.67 -7.24 2.78
CA SER A 290 -8.42 -7.16 1.99
C SER A 290 -7.87 -5.73 1.93
N ILE A 291 -6.62 -5.61 1.53
CA ILE A 291 -5.96 -4.30 1.30
C ILE A 291 -6.63 -3.58 0.13
N GLU A 292 -7.02 -4.29 -0.92
CA GLU A 292 -7.70 -3.73 -2.09
C GLU A 292 -9.04 -3.09 -1.69
N ALA A 293 -9.82 -3.76 -0.82
CA ALA A 293 -11.06 -3.19 -0.30
C ALA A 293 -10.79 -1.93 0.53
N ALA A 294 -9.72 -1.91 1.33
CA ALA A 294 -9.34 -0.72 2.09
C ALA A 294 -8.96 0.45 1.17
N LYS A 295 -8.21 0.18 0.09
CA LYS A 295 -7.86 1.16 -0.95
C LYS A 295 -9.08 1.68 -1.69
N GLU A 296 -10.04 0.80 -2.01
CA GLU A 296 -11.28 1.17 -2.67
C GLU A 296 -12.09 2.15 -1.80
N TYR A 297 -12.28 1.86 -0.51
CA TYR A 297 -12.91 2.81 0.39
C TYR A 297 -12.16 4.14 0.45
N ALA A 298 -10.84 4.10 0.63
CA ALA A 298 -10.00 5.29 0.72
C ALA A 298 -10.07 6.16 -0.55
N SER A 299 -10.18 5.53 -1.73
CA SER A 299 -10.22 6.23 -3.02
C SER A 299 -11.43 7.15 -3.19
N LYS A 300 -12.47 7.01 -2.35
CA LYS A 300 -13.66 7.85 -2.37
C LYS A 300 -13.46 9.23 -1.70
N PHE A 301 -12.36 9.41 -0.96
CA PHE A 301 -12.10 10.58 -0.12
C PHE A 301 -10.80 11.28 -0.55
N PRO A 302 -10.87 12.28 -1.44
CA PRO A 302 -9.68 12.92 -2.02
C PRO A 302 -8.86 13.72 -1.01
N GLN A 303 -9.46 14.09 0.14
CA GLN A 303 -8.79 14.84 1.22
C GLN A 303 -8.29 13.94 2.36
N LEU A 304 -8.34 12.60 2.17
CA LEU A 304 -7.98 11.66 3.21
C LEU A 304 -6.50 11.80 3.61
N THR A 305 -6.28 11.98 4.91
CA THR A 305 -4.93 12.02 5.52
C THR A 305 -4.65 10.82 6.40
N LYS A 306 -5.71 10.15 6.91
CA LYS A 306 -5.59 8.99 7.78
C LYS A 306 -6.70 7.97 7.54
N LEU A 307 -6.33 6.71 7.36
CA LEU A 307 -7.21 5.55 7.24
C LEU A 307 -7.00 4.63 8.44
N ILE A 308 -8.06 4.34 9.20
CA ILE A 308 -8.04 3.43 10.34
C ILE A 308 -8.87 2.20 9.99
N VAL A 309 -8.24 1.03 10.03
CA VAL A 309 -8.85 -0.25 9.63
C VAL A 309 -8.78 -1.29 10.74
N ASP A 310 -9.75 -2.22 10.75
CA ASP A 310 -9.57 -3.52 11.39
C ASP A 310 -8.93 -4.47 10.37
N SER A 311 -7.68 -4.86 10.62
CA SER A 311 -6.93 -5.76 9.72
C SER A 311 -7.52 -7.18 9.64
N GLY A 312 -8.33 -7.58 10.63
CA GLY A 312 -8.91 -8.93 10.67
C GLY A 312 -7.83 -10.01 10.59
N SER A 313 -7.82 -10.78 9.49
CA SER A 313 -6.83 -11.83 9.23
C SER A 313 -5.65 -11.39 8.35
N ILE A 314 -5.58 -10.13 7.94
CA ILE A 314 -4.46 -9.62 7.14
C ILE A 314 -3.20 -9.58 8.03
N PRO A 315 -2.07 -10.19 7.59
CA PRO A 315 -0.83 -10.17 8.34
C PRO A 315 -0.33 -8.74 8.62
N HIS A 316 0.28 -8.52 9.77
CA HIS A 316 0.80 -7.19 10.13
C HIS A 316 1.92 -6.72 9.18
N GLU A 317 2.69 -7.64 8.59
CA GLU A 317 3.70 -7.36 7.57
C GLU A 317 3.07 -6.78 6.31
N ASP A 318 1.94 -7.34 5.85
CA ASP A 318 1.22 -6.85 4.68
C ASP A 318 0.58 -5.49 4.97
N MET A 319 0.07 -5.28 6.19
CA MET A 319 -0.42 -3.98 6.64
C MET A 319 0.70 -2.93 6.71
N ALA A 320 1.90 -3.32 7.12
CA ALA A 320 3.06 -2.42 7.13
C ALA A 320 3.51 -2.08 5.70
N ALA A 321 3.49 -3.04 4.78
CA ALA A 321 3.75 -2.80 3.36
C ALA A 321 2.70 -1.86 2.75
N PHE A 322 1.44 -2.06 3.07
CA PHE A 322 0.35 -1.17 2.65
C PHE A 322 0.53 0.26 3.19
N ARG A 323 0.89 0.42 4.47
CA ARG A 323 1.21 1.74 5.04
C ARG A 323 2.36 2.42 4.29
N GLU A 324 3.43 1.68 3.96
CA GLU A 324 4.56 2.22 3.23
C GLU A 324 4.20 2.64 1.80
N GLU A 325 3.40 1.83 1.11
CA GLU A 325 2.88 2.14 -0.23
C GLU A 325 2.07 3.45 -0.22
N MET A 326 1.23 3.66 0.80
CA MET A 326 0.34 4.81 0.89
C MET A 326 0.95 6.02 1.60
N ARG A 327 2.20 5.95 2.04
CA ARG A 327 2.89 6.96 2.87
C ARG A 327 2.83 8.39 2.32
N SER A 328 2.81 8.55 0.99
CA SER A 328 2.71 9.86 0.33
C SER A 328 1.27 10.39 0.20
N SER A 329 0.27 9.53 0.40
CA SER A 329 -1.15 9.87 0.19
C SER A 329 -1.89 10.03 1.51
N TYR A 330 -1.85 9.01 2.35
CA TYR A 330 -2.46 9.01 3.68
C TYR A 330 -1.80 7.99 4.60
N LYS A 331 -1.94 8.22 5.92
CA LYS A 331 -1.44 7.31 6.94
C LYS A 331 -2.39 6.14 7.14
N VAL A 332 -1.88 4.91 7.05
CA VAL A 332 -2.63 3.70 7.36
C VAL A 332 -2.38 3.28 8.81
N VAL A 333 -3.46 3.10 9.56
CA VAL A 333 -3.46 2.74 10.98
C VAL A 333 -4.28 1.48 11.19
N TRP A 334 -3.76 0.55 11.99
CA TRP A 334 -4.48 -0.65 12.42
C TRP A 334 -4.19 -0.99 13.87
N THR A 335 -4.96 -1.91 14.42
CA THR A 335 -4.76 -2.38 15.80
C THR A 335 -3.90 -3.63 15.81
N VAL A 336 -2.84 -3.62 16.62
CA VAL A 336 -2.03 -4.81 16.94
C VAL A 336 -2.54 -5.40 18.25
N VAL A 337 -2.84 -6.68 18.24
CA VAL A 337 -3.25 -7.46 19.42
C VAL A 337 -2.03 -8.20 19.93
N PHE A 338 -1.50 -7.76 21.07
CA PHE A 338 -0.36 -8.40 21.72
C PHE A 338 -0.81 -9.59 22.57
N THR A 339 -1.87 -9.40 23.33
CA THR A 339 -2.47 -10.43 24.20
C THR A 339 -3.99 -10.26 24.18
N GLU A 340 -4.72 -11.20 24.83
CA GLU A 340 -6.18 -11.08 24.97
C GLU A 340 -6.64 -9.76 25.62
N LYS A 341 -5.79 -9.16 26.47
CA LYS A 341 -6.12 -7.95 27.25
C LYS A 341 -5.42 -6.70 26.77
N PHE A 342 -4.29 -6.84 26.07
CA PHE A 342 -3.51 -5.71 25.63
C PHE A 342 -3.46 -5.63 24.10
N LYS A 343 -4.01 -4.55 23.62
CA LYS A 343 -3.98 -4.17 22.21
C LYS A 343 -3.70 -2.67 22.07
N ALA A 344 -3.05 -2.29 21.00
CA ALA A 344 -2.75 -0.90 20.71
C ALA A 344 -2.88 -0.61 19.21
N ARG A 345 -3.29 0.61 18.87
CA ARG A 345 -3.26 1.10 17.49
C ARG A 345 -1.84 1.50 17.10
N THR A 346 -1.48 1.32 15.85
CA THR A 346 -0.12 1.63 15.35
C THR A 346 0.24 3.11 15.34
N ASP A 347 -0.75 4.01 15.48
CA ASP A 347 -0.55 5.45 15.66
C ASP A 347 -0.51 5.87 17.15
N ALA A 348 -0.37 4.92 18.07
CA ALA A 348 -0.23 5.25 19.48
C ALA A 348 1.06 6.05 19.73
N VAL A 349 0.94 7.08 20.54
CA VAL A 349 2.08 7.90 20.99
C VAL A 349 2.67 7.40 22.30
N CYS A 350 1.91 6.59 23.04
CA CYS A 350 2.29 6.00 24.31
C CYS A 350 2.05 4.48 24.32
N PHE A 351 2.96 3.73 24.94
CA PHE A 351 2.88 2.27 25.04
C PHE A 351 3.18 1.83 26.48
N MET A 352 2.18 1.28 27.16
CA MET A 352 2.26 0.85 28.54
C MET A 352 1.39 -0.40 28.79
N PRO A 353 1.92 -1.61 28.64
CA PRO A 353 1.16 -2.86 28.81
C PRO A 353 0.52 -3.00 30.19
N SER A 354 1.17 -2.53 31.24
CA SER A 354 0.66 -2.59 32.63
C SER A 354 -0.64 -1.81 32.81
N SER A 355 -0.93 -0.80 31.97
CA SER A 355 -2.17 -0.01 32.04
C SER A 355 -3.44 -0.83 31.81
N GLN A 356 -3.33 -1.99 31.14
CA GLN A 356 -4.43 -2.90 30.88
C GLN A 356 -4.38 -4.16 31.77
N ASN A 357 -3.65 -4.10 32.88
CA ASN A 357 -3.39 -5.24 33.80
C ASN A 357 -2.75 -6.45 33.09
N GLU A 358 -1.88 -6.19 32.10
CA GLU A 358 -1.24 -7.21 31.30
C GLU A 358 0.22 -7.43 31.71
N GLY A 359 0.42 -8.25 32.72
CA GLY A 359 1.74 -8.71 33.16
C GLY A 359 2.34 -9.83 32.29
N ARG A 360 1.67 -10.20 31.18
CA ARG A 360 2.12 -11.27 30.27
C ARG A 360 2.87 -10.73 29.04
N PHE A 361 2.97 -9.42 28.88
CA PHE A 361 3.83 -8.85 27.85
C PHE A 361 5.28 -9.31 28.07
N ASN A 362 5.88 -9.90 27.05
CA ASN A 362 7.20 -10.52 27.14
C ASN A 362 7.92 -10.45 25.78
N GLU A 363 9.07 -11.10 25.68
CA GLU A 363 9.92 -11.12 24.49
C GLU A 363 9.17 -11.54 23.21
N ASP A 364 8.22 -12.46 23.29
CA ASP A 364 7.46 -12.93 22.10
C ASP A 364 6.61 -11.82 21.46
N HIS A 365 6.28 -10.79 22.24
CA HIS A 365 5.46 -9.65 21.79
C HIS A 365 6.29 -8.48 21.26
N VAL A 366 7.58 -8.41 21.61
CA VAL A 366 8.46 -7.27 21.28
C VAL A 366 8.59 -7.07 19.77
N TYR A 367 8.58 -8.16 19.00
CA TYR A 367 8.67 -8.09 17.53
C TYR A 367 7.59 -7.20 16.90
N ALA A 368 6.36 -7.22 17.41
CA ALA A 368 5.25 -6.45 16.89
C ALA A 368 5.34 -4.94 17.21
N MET A 369 6.21 -4.53 18.14
CA MET A 369 6.43 -3.10 18.45
C MET A 369 7.03 -2.32 17.27
N ARG A 370 7.67 -3.01 16.32
CA ARG A 370 8.24 -2.39 15.09
C ARG A 370 7.22 -1.66 14.22
N TYR A 371 5.93 -1.92 14.41
CA TYR A 371 4.86 -1.26 13.64
C TYR A 371 4.45 0.10 14.20
N PHE A 372 5.03 0.53 15.33
CA PHE A 372 4.64 1.73 16.07
C PHE A 372 5.67 2.86 15.87
N GLU A 373 5.58 3.56 14.73
CA GLU A 373 6.54 4.63 14.38
C GLU A 373 6.36 5.92 15.19
N ASP A 374 5.13 6.16 15.71
CA ASP A 374 4.77 7.41 16.39
C ASP A 374 5.02 7.40 17.88
N LEU A 375 5.56 6.31 18.44
CA LEU A 375 5.77 6.23 19.87
C LEU A 375 6.77 7.28 20.36
N VAL A 376 6.31 8.08 21.29
CA VAL A 376 7.09 9.09 22.02
C VAL A 376 7.42 8.60 23.42
N CYS A 377 6.54 7.79 24.02
CA CYS A 377 6.65 7.30 25.38
C CYS A 377 6.42 5.81 25.47
N ILE A 378 7.35 5.09 26.14
CA ILE A 378 7.26 3.65 26.39
C ILE A 378 7.57 3.37 27.86
N ASP A 379 6.65 2.68 28.52
CA ASP A 379 6.90 2.05 29.83
C ASP A 379 6.65 0.54 29.73
N VAL A 380 7.72 -0.22 29.65
CA VAL A 380 7.75 -1.69 29.70
C VAL A 380 8.49 -2.20 30.94
N GLY A 381 8.59 -1.37 31.95
CA GLY A 381 9.16 -1.73 33.24
C GLY A 381 8.47 -2.93 33.85
N HIS A 382 9.22 -3.79 34.53
CA HIS A 382 8.78 -5.07 35.12
C HIS A 382 8.27 -6.11 34.12
N MET A 383 8.48 -5.90 32.81
CA MET A 383 8.14 -6.86 31.77
C MET A 383 9.30 -7.80 31.47
N LYS A 384 8.97 -9.02 31.02
CA LYS A 384 9.97 -10.06 30.73
C LYS A 384 10.54 -9.89 29.32
N ILE A 385 11.22 -8.78 29.09
CA ILE A 385 11.88 -8.48 27.81
C ILE A 385 13.41 -8.53 27.96
N LYS A 386 14.11 -8.83 26.87
CA LYS A 386 15.57 -8.97 26.80
C LYS A 386 16.21 -8.09 25.73
N THR A 387 15.45 -7.69 24.72
CA THR A 387 15.91 -6.83 23.63
C THR A 387 15.18 -5.50 23.59
N VAL A 388 15.86 -4.48 23.08
CA VAL A 388 15.33 -3.14 22.81
C VAL A 388 15.41 -2.78 21.33
N ASP A 389 15.58 -3.76 20.43
CA ASP A 389 15.71 -3.53 18.97
C ASP A 389 14.57 -2.73 18.38
N PHE A 390 13.38 -2.83 18.99
CA PHE A 390 12.20 -2.10 18.57
C PHE A 390 12.37 -0.58 18.56
N VAL A 391 13.24 -0.01 19.38
CA VAL A 391 13.45 1.46 19.43
C VAL A 391 14.03 2.03 18.12
N THR A 392 14.64 1.18 17.29
CA THR A 392 15.19 1.58 15.99
C THR A 392 14.11 1.98 14.98
N TYR A 393 12.86 1.59 15.24
CA TYR A 393 11.68 1.95 14.44
C TYR A 393 10.95 3.19 14.97
N MET A 394 11.46 3.84 16.04
CA MET A 394 10.78 4.90 16.79
C MET A 394 11.61 6.20 16.81
N PRO A 395 11.67 6.94 15.71
CA PRO A 395 12.56 8.11 15.59
C PRO A 395 12.25 9.23 16.58
N HIS A 396 11.02 9.28 17.09
CA HIS A 396 10.53 10.34 17.99
C HIS A 396 10.46 9.92 19.46
N LEU A 397 11.09 8.79 19.82
CA LEU A 397 11.08 8.29 21.20
C LEU A 397 11.82 9.26 22.14
N LYS A 398 11.09 9.78 23.14
CA LYS A 398 11.60 10.73 24.15
C LYS A 398 11.69 10.14 25.55
N TYR A 399 10.82 9.23 25.91
CA TYR A 399 10.70 8.69 27.25
C TYR A 399 10.68 7.17 27.20
N LEU A 400 11.61 6.53 27.91
CA LEU A 400 11.73 5.08 27.93
C LEU A 400 11.97 4.56 29.35
N ILE A 401 11.08 3.71 29.83
CA ILE A 401 11.24 2.97 31.09
C ILE A 401 11.45 1.48 30.75
N LEU A 402 12.62 0.98 31.14
CA LEU A 402 13.00 -0.43 31.05
C LEU A 402 13.25 -1.04 32.44
N ALA A 403 12.90 -0.33 33.50
CA ALA A 403 13.20 -0.72 34.89
C ALA A 403 12.76 -2.15 35.19
N ASP A 404 13.64 -2.94 35.84
CA ASP A 404 13.41 -4.34 36.23
C ASP A 404 13.08 -5.26 35.02
N THR A 405 13.82 -5.10 33.93
CA THR A 405 13.79 -5.99 32.77
C THR A 405 15.09 -6.79 32.64
N SER A 406 15.09 -7.77 31.73
CA SER A 406 16.28 -8.60 31.46
C SER A 406 17.13 -8.08 30.30
N VAL A 407 17.06 -6.80 30.00
CA VAL A 407 17.82 -6.16 28.91
C VAL A 407 19.30 -6.10 29.24
N GLU A 408 20.14 -6.69 28.39
CA GLU A 408 21.60 -6.70 28.52
C GLU A 408 22.28 -5.78 27.50
N ASP A 409 21.82 -5.79 26.25
CA ASP A 409 22.34 -5.01 25.13
C ASP A 409 21.43 -3.80 24.84
N ILE A 410 22.00 -2.62 25.00
CA ILE A 410 21.33 -1.34 24.72
C ILE A 410 21.91 -0.64 23.49
N THR A 411 22.68 -1.36 22.65
CA THR A 411 23.23 -0.82 21.38
C THR A 411 22.16 -0.11 20.51
N PRO A 412 20.92 -0.61 20.39
CA PRO A 412 19.90 0.07 19.62
C PRO A 412 19.55 1.48 20.09
N LEU A 413 19.74 1.80 21.40
CA LEU A 413 19.46 3.14 21.95
C LEU A 413 20.31 4.25 21.34
N GLN A 414 21.47 3.93 20.76
CA GLN A 414 22.32 4.92 20.07
C GLN A 414 21.58 5.65 18.93
N SER A 415 20.51 5.07 18.39
CA SER A 415 19.66 5.66 17.35
C SER A 415 18.63 6.67 17.89
N CYS A 416 18.35 6.66 19.21
CA CYS A 416 17.31 7.46 19.84
C CYS A 416 17.81 8.90 20.10
N LYS A 417 17.81 9.72 19.06
CA LYS A 417 18.36 11.09 19.12
C LYS A 417 17.50 12.10 19.89
N GLU A 418 16.22 11.81 20.07
CA GLU A 418 15.26 12.65 20.80
C GLU A 418 15.03 12.16 22.24
N LEU A 419 15.70 11.08 22.67
CA LEU A 419 15.50 10.50 24.00
C LEU A 419 15.98 11.47 25.07
N VAL A 420 15.07 11.90 25.96
CA VAL A 420 15.34 12.85 27.06
C VAL A 420 15.31 12.21 28.42
N TYR A 421 14.58 11.10 28.59
CA TYR A 421 14.41 10.38 29.85
C TYR A 421 14.58 8.88 29.66
N LEU A 422 15.43 8.27 30.49
CA LEU A 422 15.69 6.82 30.44
C LEU A 422 15.82 6.21 31.85
N GLU A 423 15.02 5.18 32.14
CA GLU A 423 15.19 4.32 33.31
C GLU A 423 15.73 2.95 32.91
N LEU A 424 16.90 2.59 33.44
CA LEU A 424 17.55 1.28 33.35
C LEU A 424 17.72 0.62 34.73
N ASP A 425 16.94 1.07 35.70
CA ASP A 425 16.94 0.56 37.06
C ASP A 425 16.72 -0.97 37.08
N HIS A 426 17.54 -1.72 37.80
CA HIS A 426 17.51 -3.18 37.89
C HIS A 426 17.61 -3.93 36.55
N CYS A 427 18.15 -3.32 35.49
CA CYS A 427 18.50 -3.99 34.24
C CYS A 427 19.88 -4.69 34.33
N VAL A 428 20.15 -5.61 33.42
CA VAL A 428 21.41 -6.38 33.39
C VAL A 428 22.37 -5.88 32.30
N VAL A 429 22.33 -4.56 32.04
CA VAL A 429 23.14 -3.89 31.01
C VAL A 429 24.64 -4.15 31.23
N ARG A 430 25.38 -4.40 30.14
CA ARG A 430 26.81 -4.74 30.17
C ARG A 430 27.74 -3.64 29.65
N ASP A 431 27.21 -2.71 28.88
CA ASP A 431 27.95 -1.60 28.30
C ASP A 431 27.08 -0.35 28.16
N TYR A 432 27.52 0.77 28.69
CA TYR A 432 26.83 2.05 28.58
C TYR A 432 27.31 2.91 27.38
N THR A 433 28.29 2.43 26.61
CA THR A 433 28.82 3.16 25.45
C THR A 433 27.73 3.58 24.44
N PRO A 434 26.68 2.79 24.17
CA PRO A 434 25.61 3.20 23.26
C PRO A 434 24.89 4.49 23.69
N LEU A 435 24.83 4.80 24.98
CA LEU A 435 24.18 6.01 25.51
C LEU A 435 24.87 7.29 25.05
N LEU A 436 26.13 7.23 24.62
CA LEU A 436 26.82 8.38 24.01
C LEU A 436 26.12 8.85 22.71
N GLY A 437 25.34 7.98 22.09
CA GLY A 437 24.51 8.32 20.94
C GLY A 437 23.23 9.09 21.28
N CYS A 438 22.79 9.08 22.55
CA CYS A 438 21.58 9.73 23.03
C CYS A 438 21.91 11.18 23.47
N THR A 439 22.21 12.06 22.52
CA THR A 439 22.72 13.40 22.80
C THR A 439 21.69 14.39 23.38
N ALA A 440 20.39 14.04 23.32
CA ALA A 440 19.30 14.80 23.95
C ALA A 440 18.99 14.31 25.37
N LEU A 441 19.63 13.25 25.87
CA LEU A 441 19.29 12.64 27.15
C LEU A 441 19.62 13.58 28.32
N GLU A 442 18.60 13.94 29.06
CA GLU A 442 18.71 14.83 30.20
C GLU A 442 18.72 14.09 31.54
N ASP A 443 17.87 13.07 31.64
CA ASP A 443 17.61 12.34 32.88
C ASP A 443 17.90 10.86 32.67
N LEU A 444 18.87 10.32 33.42
CA LEU A 444 19.31 8.94 33.33
C LEU A 444 19.28 8.26 34.69
N ASN A 445 18.51 7.18 34.81
CA ASN A 445 18.49 6.33 36.00
C ASN A 445 19.17 4.98 35.73
N LEU A 446 20.31 4.77 36.39
CA LEU A 446 21.12 3.55 36.36
C LEU A 446 21.14 2.84 37.72
N ASN A 447 20.15 3.03 38.56
CA ASN A 447 20.13 2.47 39.91
C ASN A 447 20.06 0.92 39.89
N ASP A 448 21.21 0.29 39.68
CA ASP A 448 21.38 -1.15 39.49
C ASP A 448 22.26 -1.77 40.59
N TYR A 449 21.98 -3.04 40.94
CA TYR A 449 22.85 -3.87 41.79
C TYR A 449 24.10 -4.42 41.08
N GLN A 450 24.26 -4.23 39.76
CA GLN A 450 25.35 -4.79 38.99
C GLN A 450 26.56 -3.83 38.90
N TRP A 451 27.37 -3.82 39.92
CA TRP A 451 28.53 -2.97 40.17
C TRP A 451 29.71 -3.15 39.20
N LYS A 452 29.63 -4.01 38.18
CA LYS A 452 30.76 -4.39 37.35
C LYS A 452 30.84 -3.65 36.02
N VAL A 453 29.81 -2.89 35.65
CA VAL A 453 29.78 -2.17 34.36
C VAL A 453 30.62 -0.90 34.49
N SER A 454 31.47 -0.62 33.49
CA SER A 454 32.28 0.60 33.47
C SER A 454 31.40 1.85 33.36
N ILE A 455 31.72 2.86 34.20
CA ILE A 455 31.08 4.18 34.16
C ILE A 455 31.82 5.18 33.25
N GLU A 456 32.89 4.75 32.59
CA GLU A 456 33.67 5.63 31.73
C GLU A 456 32.86 6.27 30.58
N PRO A 457 31.93 5.57 29.93
CA PRO A 457 31.04 6.23 28.98
C PRO A 457 30.18 7.32 29.62
N ILE A 458 29.68 7.09 30.84
CA ILE A 458 28.80 8.03 31.53
C ILE A 458 29.56 9.34 31.88
N LYS A 459 30.84 9.27 32.26
CA LYS A 459 31.67 10.45 32.52
C LYS A 459 31.80 11.39 31.31
N GLN A 460 31.53 10.90 30.09
CA GLN A 460 31.59 11.68 28.86
C GLN A 460 30.26 12.37 28.55
N MET A 461 29.16 12.01 29.22
CA MET A 461 27.81 12.54 28.96
C MET A 461 27.59 13.88 29.68
N THR A 462 28.39 14.90 29.39
CA THR A 462 28.39 16.22 30.03
C THR A 462 27.13 17.04 29.80
N TRP A 463 26.23 16.57 28.93
CA TRP A 463 24.93 17.16 28.65
C TRP A 463 23.81 16.69 29.59
N LEU A 464 24.07 15.62 30.41
CA LEU A 464 23.08 15.16 31.40
C LEU A 464 22.78 16.25 32.42
N LYS A 465 21.50 16.34 32.78
CA LYS A 465 21.02 17.20 33.88
C LYS A 465 20.92 16.46 35.21
N ASN A 466 20.42 15.21 35.14
CA ASN A 466 20.24 14.38 36.32
C ASN A 466 20.71 12.95 36.05
N LEU A 467 21.45 12.41 37.01
CA LEU A 467 21.99 11.05 36.96
C LEU A 467 21.80 10.34 38.29
N TRP A 468 21.11 9.21 38.28
CA TRP A 468 21.06 8.28 39.40
C TRP A 468 21.93 7.06 39.14
N VAL A 469 22.81 6.75 40.06
CA VAL A 469 23.71 5.60 39.96
C VAL A 469 23.61 4.76 41.24
N PRO A 470 23.91 3.44 41.19
CA PRO A 470 23.96 2.61 42.37
C PRO A 470 25.07 3.08 43.30
N THR A 471 24.98 2.68 44.59
CA THR A 471 26.07 2.92 45.57
C THR A 471 27.36 2.34 45.07
N ARG A 472 28.32 3.20 44.75
CA ARG A 472 29.68 2.85 44.30
C ARG A 472 30.69 3.30 45.33
N SER A 473 31.96 2.99 45.09
CA SER A 473 33.03 3.49 45.96
C SER A 473 32.99 5.02 46.04
N TYR A 474 33.48 5.57 47.15
CA TYR A 474 33.60 7.02 47.30
C TYR A 474 34.44 7.63 46.17
N THR A 475 35.49 6.92 45.72
CA THR A 475 36.34 7.37 44.61
C THR A 475 35.54 7.51 43.31
N GLU A 476 34.79 6.48 42.90
CA GLU A 476 33.97 6.52 41.68
C GLU A 476 32.88 7.60 41.74
N LYS A 477 32.31 7.83 42.92
CA LYS A 477 31.39 8.95 43.15
C LYS A 477 32.05 10.30 42.86
N MET A 478 33.21 10.53 43.40
CA MET A 478 33.93 11.80 43.23
C MET A 478 34.37 12.00 41.79
N GLU A 479 34.81 10.92 41.11
CA GLU A 479 35.14 10.94 39.69
C GLU A 479 33.93 11.30 38.80
N LEU A 480 32.73 10.79 39.10
CA LEU A 480 31.51 11.17 38.38
C LEU A 480 31.18 12.63 38.60
N ILE A 481 31.21 13.11 39.83
CA ILE A 481 30.90 14.52 40.18
C ILE A 481 31.92 15.45 39.49
N GLU A 482 33.20 15.10 39.48
CA GLU A 482 34.25 15.88 38.84
C GLU A 482 34.08 15.90 37.30
N ALA A 483 33.76 14.75 36.70
CA ALA A 483 33.58 14.63 35.25
C ALA A 483 32.27 15.32 34.77
N LEU A 484 31.26 15.41 35.62
CA LEU A 484 29.91 15.93 35.31
C LEU A 484 29.52 17.14 36.19
N PRO A 485 30.27 18.25 36.12
CA PRO A 485 30.09 19.37 37.05
C PRO A 485 28.73 20.09 36.95
N ASN A 486 28.04 19.93 35.84
CA ASN A 486 26.70 20.55 35.62
C ASN A 486 25.54 19.52 35.79
N THR A 487 25.83 18.30 36.19
CA THR A 487 24.86 17.22 36.37
C THR A 487 24.61 17.02 37.85
N ARG A 488 23.34 16.94 38.21
CA ARG A 488 22.92 16.47 39.54
C ARG A 488 23.17 14.96 39.63
N VAL A 489 24.21 14.55 40.33
CA VAL A 489 24.55 13.14 40.53
C VAL A 489 24.03 12.67 41.89
N GLU A 490 23.03 11.78 41.85
CA GLU A 490 22.44 11.15 43.04
C GLU A 490 22.92 9.69 43.12
N ILE A 491 23.30 9.29 44.33
CA ILE A 491 23.72 7.92 44.59
C ILE A 491 22.64 7.24 45.40
N ALA A 492 22.01 6.26 44.78
CA ALA A 492 20.96 5.49 45.44
C ALA A 492 21.54 4.63 46.55
N ASP A 493 20.97 4.71 47.76
CA ASP A 493 21.25 3.78 48.84
C ASP A 493 20.51 2.45 48.54
N PRO A 494 21.21 1.30 48.49
CA PRO A 494 20.57 0.00 48.27
C PRO A 494 19.47 -0.31 49.29
N ALA A 495 19.58 0.23 50.51
CA ALA A 495 18.54 0.04 51.53
C ALA A 495 17.24 0.81 51.23
N THR A 496 17.30 1.85 50.42
CA THR A 496 16.13 2.68 50.03
C THR A 496 15.63 2.35 48.62
N ALA A 497 16.41 1.64 47.81
CA ALA A 497 16.04 1.25 46.46
C ALA A 497 14.83 0.30 46.37
N PHE A 498 14.55 -0.45 47.45
CA PHE A 498 13.38 -1.32 47.56
C PHE A 498 12.16 -0.66 48.15
N VAL A 499 12.19 0.60 48.43
CA VAL A 499 11.09 1.22 49.14
C VAL A 499 9.97 1.55 48.17
N SER A 500 8.77 1.11 48.53
CA SER A 500 7.41 1.34 48.02
C SER A 500 7.25 2.33 46.84
N PRO A 501 6.38 2.07 45.87
CA PRO A 501 6.02 3.03 44.80
C PRO A 501 5.73 4.44 45.29
N THR A 502 5.31 4.60 46.55
CA THR A 502 5.08 5.88 47.21
C THR A 502 6.35 6.69 47.47
N GLN A 503 7.50 6.08 47.60
CA GLN A 503 8.78 6.75 47.78
C GLN A 503 9.46 7.16 46.46
N ARG A 504 8.88 6.77 45.34
CA ARG A 504 9.37 7.19 44.03
C ARG A 504 9.01 8.65 43.73
N CYS A 505 8.18 9.33 44.52
CA CYS A 505 7.62 10.60 44.11
C CYS A 505 7.55 11.75 45.08
N PRO A 506 6.96 11.82 46.26
CA PRO A 506 6.39 13.12 46.65
C PRO A 506 7.30 14.11 47.41
N ASP A 507 8.50 13.75 47.83
CA ASP A 507 9.33 14.60 48.70
C ASP A 507 10.43 15.43 48.00
N GLY A 508 10.45 15.44 46.66
CA GLY A 508 11.43 16.19 45.89
C GLY A 508 12.81 15.51 45.73
N THR A 509 13.00 14.31 46.29
CA THR A 509 14.31 13.61 46.25
C THR A 509 14.40 12.48 45.26
N GLY A 510 13.28 11.94 44.77
CA GLY A 510 13.25 10.81 43.86
C GLY A 510 13.46 11.16 42.37
N TRP A 511 13.98 10.22 41.58
CA TRP A 511 14.19 10.43 40.14
C TRP A 511 12.88 10.62 39.35
N ARG A 512 11.75 10.23 39.91
CA ARG A 512 10.43 10.46 39.33
C ARG A 512 9.80 11.79 39.71
N ASN A 513 10.53 12.67 40.37
CA ASN A 513 10.11 14.05 40.69
C ASN A 513 10.75 15.08 39.76
N LEU A 514 10.88 14.73 38.48
CA LEU A 514 11.48 15.56 37.43
C LEU A 514 10.43 16.00 36.42
N LYS A 515 10.70 17.13 35.77
CA LYS A 515 9.81 17.65 34.72
C LYS A 515 9.56 16.59 33.64
N ASN A 516 10.64 15.97 33.10
CA ASN A 516 10.52 14.98 32.04
C ASN A 516 9.72 13.75 32.49
N TYR A 517 9.80 13.33 33.75
CA TYR A 517 8.96 12.26 34.27
C TYR A 517 7.48 12.68 34.34
N TYR A 518 7.19 13.90 34.75
CA TYR A 518 5.80 14.39 34.78
C TYR A 518 5.22 14.56 33.38
N ASP A 519 5.98 15.12 32.45
CA ASP A 519 5.58 15.21 31.03
C ASP A 519 5.27 13.81 30.45
N MET A 520 6.13 12.83 30.71
CA MET A 520 5.91 11.44 30.31
C MET A 520 4.66 10.85 30.99
N ARG A 521 4.49 11.06 32.29
CA ARG A 521 3.35 10.54 33.04
C ARG A 521 2.03 11.12 32.53
N ASP A 522 2.00 12.39 32.22
CA ASP A 522 0.82 13.06 31.70
C ASP A 522 0.45 12.48 30.32
N MET A 523 1.42 12.24 29.43
CA MET A 523 1.21 11.55 28.16
C MET A 523 0.69 10.12 28.35
N LEU A 524 1.26 9.36 29.29
CA LEU A 524 0.81 8.00 29.61
C LEU A 524 -0.62 7.99 30.19
N ASN A 525 -0.98 8.98 31.00
CA ASN A 525 -2.34 9.12 31.54
C ASN A 525 -3.34 9.40 30.42
N GLU A 526 -3.04 10.33 29.52
CA GLU A 526 -3.88 10.61 28.35
C GLU A 526 -4.05 9.35 27.48
N GLY A 527 -2.95 8.67 27.15
CA GLY A 527 -2.95 7.44 26.35
C GLY A 527 -3.60 6.23 27.04
N THR A 528 -3.77 6.24 28.36
CA THR A 528 -4.34 5.16 29.17
C THR A 528 -5.65 5.51 29.88
N ASN A 529 -6.32 6.58 29.46
CA ASN A 529 -7.57 7.06 30.07
C ASN A 529 -7.47 7.32 31.60
N GLY A 530 -6.36 7.88 32.03
CA GLY A 530 -6.16 8.27 33.44
C GLY A 530 -5.87 7.10 34.40
N TRP A 531 -5.46 5.94 33.89
CA TRP A 531 -5.17 4.76 34.70
C TRP A 531 -4.06 5.01 35.74
N LEU A 532 -2.98 5.71 35.38
CA LEU A 532 -1.89 6.05 36.30
C LEU A 532 -2.35 6.91 37.47
N ASP A 533 -3.20 7.89 37.25
CA ASP A 533 -3.76 8.72 38.34
C ASP A 533 -4.65 7.89 39.27
N SER A 534 -5.36 6.90 38.75
CA SER A 534 -6.17 6.00 39.56
C SER A 534 -5.33 5.13 40.50
N ILE A 535 -4.13 4.71 40.02
CA ILE A 535 -3.18 3.95 40.85
C ILE A 535 -2.56 4.85 41.91
N ASN A 536 -2.08 6.03 41.53
CA ASN A 536 -1.45 6.96 42.46
C ASN A 536 -2.40 7.34 43.59
N LYS A 537 -3.69 7.56 43.33
CA LYS A 537 -4.71 7.76 44.38
C LYS A 537 -4.81 6.61 45.36
N ARG A 538 -4.76 5.34 44.89
CA ARG A 538 -4.84 4.15 45.76
C ARG A 538 -3.64 3.99 46.70
N TYR A 539 -2.48 4.55 46.33
CA TYR A 539 -1.28 4.48 47.14
C TYR A 539 -1.06 5.72 48.02
N MET A 540 -1.84 6.80 47.79
CA MET A 540 -1.81 8.02 48.64
C MET A 540 -2.90 8.01 49.73
N GLU A 541 -3.94 7.17 49.61
CA GLU A 541 -4.92 6.85 50.65
C GLU A 541 -4.43 5.68 51.51
#